data_4b7cfa40594d6e769dea53eaada96753
#
_entry.id   4b7cfa40594d6e769dea53eaada96753
#
_cell.length_a   1.000
_cell.length_b   1.000
_cell.length_c   1.000
_cell.angle_alpha   90.00
_cell.angle_beta   90.00
_cell.angle_gamma   90.00
#
_symmetry.space_group_name_H-M   'P 1'
#
loop_
_entity.id
_entity.type
_entity.pdbx_description
1 polymer ?
#
loop_
_entity_poly.entity_id
_entity_poly.type
_entity_poly.pdbx_seq_one_letter_code
_entity_poly.pdbx_strand_id
1 'polypeptide(L)'
;MDWKLFIARRIYRSNEGGKEVSKPAVRIAMLGIAIGLAVMIVSVAVVIGFKHEVRDKVVGLGSDIVITNFDSQQSYQTVPIVANDSLLHLLKTLEGVKHVQRYSTKPGMIMTDDSFQGMVLKGVSHEYDWRFLKNHLQEGEIPVFSDTASTNKVLVSRTIADRLHLKLGDKIYTYYIEDNVRARRLLVAG
;
A
#
# COMPACT_ATOMS: atom_id res chain seq x y z
N MET A 1 -46.36 7.62 -17.91
CA MET A 1 -46.23 8.87 -17.17
C MET A 1 -46.42 8.54 -15.71
N ASP A 2 -45.38 8.68 -14.90
CA ASP A 2 -45.42 8.24 -13.49
C ASP A 2 -46.37 9.09 -12.67
N TRP A 3 -47.48 8.50 -12.24
CA TRP A 3 -48.50 9.15 -11.44
C TRP A 3 -47.93 9.74 -10.12
N LYS A 4 -46.84 9.14 -9.61
CA LYS A 4 -46.14 9.65 -8.41
C LYS A 4 -45.49 11.03 -8.67
N LEU A 5 -44.85 11.19 -9.83
CA LEU A 5 -44.28 12.47 -10.28
C LEU A 5 -45.36 13.53 -10.53
N PHE A 6 -46.50 13.09 -11.07
CA PHE A 6 -47.65 14.00 -11.28
C PHE A 6 -48.20 14.54 -9.97
N ILE A 7 -48.41 13.68 -8.97
CA ILE A 7 -48.91 14.08 -7.64
C ILE A 7 -47.89 14.97 -6.92
N ALA A 8 -46.60 14.61 -6.94
CA ALA A 8 -45.55 15.40 -6.34
C ALA A 8 -45.46 16.80 -6.94
N ARG A 9 -45.57 16.91 -8.27
CA ARG A 9 -45.56 18.20 -8.98
C ARG A 9 -46.83 19.02 -8.67
N ARG A 10 -47.99 18.37 -8.52
CA ARG A 10 -49.23 19.01 -8.18
C ARG A 10 -49.19 19.58 -6.76
N ILE A 11 -48.74 18.81 -5.78
CA ILE A 11 -48.58 19.27 -4.39
C ILE A 11 -47.60 20.46 -4.32
N TYR A 12 -46.50 20.39 -5.05
CA TYR A 12 -45.51 21.47 -5.08
C TYR A 12 -46.02 22.74 -5.74
N ARG A 13 -46.92 22.62 -6.74
CA ARG A 13 -47.43 23.74 -7.56
C ARG A 13 -48.81 24.26 -7.16
N SER A 14 -49.55 23.55 -6.28
CA SER A 14 -50.88 23.96 -5.82
C SER A 14 -50.78 25.24 -5.00
N ASN A 15 -51.37 26.29 -5.55
CA ASN A 15 -51.36 27.64 -4.99
C ASN A 15 -52.71 27.98 -4.34
N GLU A 16 -53.50 26.92 -3.95
CA GLU A 16 -54.84 27.12 -3.42
C GLU A 16 -54.79 27.40 -1.90
N GLY A 17 -55.13 28.58 -1.60
CA GLY A 17 -55.61 29.26 -0.38
C GLY A 17 -55.60 28.48 0.95
N GLY A 18 -54.44 28.21 1.51
CA GLY A 18 -54.37 27.62 2.85
C GLY A 18 -52.98 27.71 3.46
N LYS A 19 -52.76 28.72 4.25
CA LYS A 19 -51.59 28.96 5.11
C LYS A 19 -50.23 28.89 4.46
N GLU A 20 -49.63 30.03 4.18
CA GLU A 20 -48.26 30.24 3.66
C GLU A 20 -47.15 29.52 4.44
N VAL A 21 -47.48 28.95 5.60
CA VAL A 21 -46.52 28.26 6.49
C VAL A 21 -46.08 26.91 5.95
N SER A 22 -46.85 26.25 5.08
CA SER A 22 -46.53 24.88 4.64
C SER A 22 -45.46 24.81 3.56
N LYS A 23 -45.34 25.81 2.69
CA LYS A 23 -44.34 25.82 1.61
C LYS A 23 -42.88 25.93 2.10
N PRO A 24 -42.54 26.84 3.01
CA PRO A 24 -41.18 26.87 3.57
C PRO A 24 -40.86 25.62 4.40
N ALA A 25 -41.82 25.07 5.14
CA ALA A 25 -41.63 23.86 5.92
C ALA A 25 -41.30 22.65 5.03
N VAL A 26 -41.99 22.46 3.92
CA VAL A 26 -41.68 21.39 2.94
C VAL A 26 -40.32 21.58 2.29
N ARG A 27 -39.93 22.81 1.97
CA ARG A 27 -38.59 23.08 1.42
C ARG A 27 -37.50 22.77 2.42
N ILE A 28 -37.65 23.14 3.67
CA ILE A 28 -36.69 22.85 4.74
C ILE A 28 -36.59 21.33 4.94
N ALA A 29 -37.71 20.61 4.96
CA ALA A 29 -37.73 19.16 5.07
C ALA A 29 -37.00 18.47 3.88
N MET A 30 -37.28 18.94 2.65
CA MET A 30 -36.59 18.42 1.46
C MET A 30 -35.10 18.68 1.51
N LEU A 31 -34.67 19.87 1.91
CA LEU A 31 -33.24 20.18 2.06
C LEU A 31 -32.60 19.31 3.14
N GLY A 32 -33.26 19.10 4.26
CA GLY A 32 -32.80 18.24 5.35
C GLY A 32 -32.58 16.79 4.86
N ILE A 33 -33.54 16.24 4.12
CA ILE A 33 -33.43 14.90 3.54
C ILE A 33 -32.30 14.84 2.49
N ALA A 34 -32.21 15.85 1.64
CA ALA A 34 -31.15 15.91 0.60
C ALA A 34 -29.74 15.97 1.22
N ILE A 35 -29.54 16.80 2.24
CA ILE A 35 -28.28 16.89 2.96
C ILE A 35 -27.98 15.58 3.69
N GLY A 36 -28.96 14.99 4.38
CA GLY A 36 -28.78 13.71 5.06
C GLY A 36 -28.36 12.59 4.11
N LEU A 37 -29.02 12.50 2.95
CA LEU A 37 -28.65 11.53 1.92
C LEU A 37 -27.27 11.80 1.35
N ALA A 38 -26.93 13.05 1.07
CA ALA A 38 -25.60 13.43 0.57
C ALA A 38 -24.49 13.03 1.56
N VAL A 39 -24.68 13.29 2.86
CA VAL A 39 -23.73 12.91 3.91
C VAL A 39 -23.56 11.39 3.97
N MET A 40 -24.64 10.62 3.87
CA MET A 40 -24.56 9.15 3.84
C MET A 40 -23.75 8.65 2.63
N ILE A 41 -24.02 9.17 1.44
CA ILE A 41 -23.30 8.79 0.22
C ILE A 41 -21.80 9.13 0.35
N VAL A 42 -21.47 10.32 0.79
CA VAL A 42 -20.07 10.76 0.98
C VAL A 42 -19.37 9.88 2.02
N SER A 43 -20.03 9.60 3.15
CA SER A 43 -19.46 8.75 4.21
C SER A 43 -19.12 7.36 3.68
N VAL A 44 -20.02 6.72 2.95
CA VAL A 44 -19.79 5.41 2.36
C VAL A 44 -18.67 5.47 1.30
N ALA A 45 -18.67 6.48 0.45
CA ALA A 45 -17.63 6.67 -0.56
C ALA A 45 -16.23 6.85 0.06
N VAL A 46 -16.12 7.64 1.13
CA VAL A 46 -14.86 7.84 1.85
C VAL A 46 -14.38 6.53 2.48
N VAL A 47 -15.25 5.78 3.14
CA VAL A 47 -14.86 4.49 3.75
C VAL A 47 -14.37 3.49 2.71
N ILE A 48 -15.09 3.37 1.59
CA ILE A 48 -14.70 2.44 0.51
C ILE A 48 -13.38 2.91 -0.13
N GLY A 49 -13.26 4.20 -0.46
CA GLY A 49 -12.06 4.77 -1.05
C GLY A 49 -10.83 4.60 -0.15
N PHE A 50 -10.97 4.90 1.14
CA PHE A 50 -9.89 4.71 2.11
C PHE A 50 -9.45 3.24 2.24
N LYS A 51 -10.42 2.31 2.30
CA LYS A 51 -10.14 0.87 2.34
C LYS A 51 -9.32 0.41 1.12
N HIS A 52 -9.69 0.86 -0.08
CA HIS A 52 -8.96 0.52 -1.29
C HIS A 52 -7.54 1.11 -1.27
N GLU A 53 -7.41 2.39 -0.97
CA GLU A 53 -6.12 3.08 -0.94
C GLU A 53 -5.14 2.47 0.06
N VAL A 54 -5.61 2.15 1.28
CA VAL A 54 -4.78 1.50 2.30
C VAL A 54 -4.40 0.09 1.87
N ARG A 55 -5.35 -0.68 1.35
CA ARG A 55 -5.08 -2.03 0.88
C ARG A 55 -4.03 -2.04 -0.23
N ASP A 56 -4.18 -1.18 -1.23
CA ASP A 56 -3.27 -1.13 -2.38
C ASP A 56 -1.84 -0.78 -1.94
N LYS A 57 -1.68 0.10 -0.96
CA LYS A 57 -0.35 0.43 -0.40
C LYS A 57 0.25 -0.71 0.41
N VAL A 58 -0.54 -1.36 1.25
CA VAL A 58 -0.05 -2.46 2.10
C VAL A 58 0.28 -3.69 1.25
N VAL A 59 -0.61 -4.08 0.35
CA VAL A 59 -0.41 -5.25 -0.52
C VAL A 59 0.65 -4.98 -1.59
N GLY A 60 0.73 -3.74 -2.09
CA GLY A 60 1.70 -3.35 -3.11
C GLY A 60 3.15 -3.45 -2.64
N LEU A 61 3.43 -3.15 -1.38
CA LEU A 61 4.76 -3.30 -0.78
C LEU A 61 4.96 -4.71 -0.17
N GLY A 62 3.90 -5.27 0.36
CA GLY A 62 3.85 -6.57 1.00
C GLY A 62 3.36 -7.67 0.06
N SER A 63 2.47 -8.48 0.57
CA SER A 63 1.76 -9.55 -0.15
C SER A 63 0.44 -9.79 0.56
N ASP A 64 -0.57 -10.30 -0.13
CA ASP A 64 -1.83 -10.71 0.50
C ASP A 64 -1.60 -11.90 1.46
N ILE A 65 -0.73 -12.83 1.07
CA ILE A 65 -0.40 -14.03 1.85
C ILE A 65 1.12 -14.18 1.89
N VAL A 66 1.65 -14.45 3.07
CA VAL A 66 3.07 -14.72 3.30
C VAL A 66 3.21 -16.09 3.92
N ILE A 67 4.05 -16.92 3.31
CA ILE A 67 4.41 -18.23 3.83
C ILE A 67 5.76 -18.12 4.52
N THR A 68 5.80 -18.38 5.83
CA THR A 68 7.01 -18.31 6.65
C THR A 68 7.19 -19.60 7.41
N ASN A 69 8.39 -19.81 7.97
CA ASN A 69 8.62 -20.91 8.89
C ASN A 69 7.81 -20.66 10.17
N PHE A 70 7.25 -21.73 10.75
CA PHE A 70 6.47 -21.67 11.99
C PHE A 70 7.28 -21.09 13.15
N ASP A 71 8.55 -21.44 13.26
CA ASP A 71 9.46 -20.96 14.31
C ASP A 71 9.84 -19.48 14.19
N SER A 72 9.60 -18.86 13.02
CA SER A 72 9.95 -17.45 12.78
C SER A 72 9.09 -16.46 13.58
N GLN A 73 7.98 -16.88 14.15
CA GLN A 73 7.12 -16.02 14.96
C GLN A 73 7.67 -15.73 16.36
N GLN A 74 8.63 -16.53 16.84
CA GLN A 74 9.18 -16.42 18.20
C GLN A 74 10.58 -15.79 18.24
N SER A 75 11.20 -15.52 17.11
CA SER A 75 12.56 -15.00 17.05
C SER A 75 12.69 -13.82 16.08
N TYR A 76 13.50 -12.83 16.44
CA TYR A 76 13.95 -11.79 15.54
C TYR A 76 14.85 -12.32 14.40
N GLN A 77 15.31 -13.56 14.51
CA GLN A 77 16.05 -14.24 13.44
C GLN A 77 15.06 -14.94 12.51
N THR A 78 15.04 -14.54 11.27
CA THR A 78 14.24 -15.17 10.22
C THR A 78 14.80 -16.54 9.88
N VAL A 79 14.09 -17.60 10.26
CA VAL A 79 14.42 -18.95 9.82
C VAL A 79 13.90 -19.12 8.39
N PRO A 80 14.78 -19.40 7.40
CA PRO A 80 14.36 -19.52 6.01
C PRO A 80 13.52 -20.79 5.80
N ILE A 81 12.60 -20.73 4.85
CA ILE A 81 11.90 -21.90 4.32
C ILE A 81 12.61 -22.42 3.07
N VAL A 82 12.50 -23.72 2.82
CA VAL A 82 12.99 -24.30 1.57
C VAL A 82 11.92 -24.10 0.50
N ALA A 83 12.08 -23.06 -0.31
CA ALA A 83 11.21 -22.74 -1.43
C ALA A 83 11.72 -23.44 -2.69
N ASN A 84 11.45 -24.75 -2.83
CA ASN A 84 11.80 -25.52 -4.01
C ASN A 84 10.82 -25.26 -5.18
N ASP A 85 11.23 -25.62 -6.39
CA ASP A 85 10.44 -25.38 -7.60
C ASP A 85 9.10 -26.13 -7.59
N SER A 86 9.04 -27.29 -6.93
CA SER A 86 7.79 -28.06 -6.77
C SER A 86 6.77 -27.28 -5.95
N LEU A 87 7.17 -26.63 -4.86
CA LEU A 87 6.31 -25.79 -4.05
C LEU A 87 5.83 -24.57 -4.84
N LEU A 88 6.74 -23.92 -5.56
CA LEU A 88 6.38 -22.76 -6.39
C LEU A 88 5.39 -23.13 -7.49
N HIS A 89 5.59 -24.28 -8.14
CA HIS A 89 4.66 -24.79 -9.15
C HIS A 89 3.29 -25.07 -8.54
N LEU A 90 3.25 -25.76 -7.40
CA LEU A 90 2.00 -26.03 -6.69
C LEU A 90 1.24 -24.74 -6.36
N LEU A 91 1.92 -23.73 -5.81
CA LEU A 91 1.31 -22.45 -5.47
C LEU A 91 0.77 -21.70 -6.68
N LYS A 92 1.47 -21.76 -7.82
CA LYS A 92 1.03 -21.13 -9.07
C LYS A 92 -0.20 -21.81 -9.70
N THR A 93 -0.47 -23.09 -9.39
CA THR A 93 -1.63 -23.83 -9.90
C THR A 93 -2.90 -23.62 -9.07
N LEU A 94 -2.80 -23.01 -7.88
CA LEU A 94 -3.95 -22.74 -7.02
C LEU A 94 -4.84 -21.66 -7.63
N GLU A 95 -6.14 -21.91 -7.60
CA GLU A 95 -7.14 -20.95 -8.07
C GLU A 95 -7.09 -19.67 -7.21
N GLY A 96 -7.13 -18.51 -7.85
CA GLY A 96 -7.07 -17.21 -7.19
C GLY A 96 -5.66 -16.67 -6.95
N VAL A 97 -4.60 -17.45 -7.16
CA VAL A 97 -3.21 -16.99 -7.05
C VAL A 97 -2.82 -16.27 -8.34
N LYS A 98 -2.51 -14.98 -8.24
CA LYS A 98 -2.10 -14.14 -9.38
C LYS A 98 -0.60 -14.16 -9.62
N HIS A 99 0.19 -14.15 -8.54
CA HIS A 99 1.63 -14.07 -8.60
C HIS A 99 2.25 -14.72 -7.36
N VAL A 100 3.37 -15.41 -7.55
CA VAL A 100 4.16 -16.02 -6.48
C VAL A 100 5.60 -15.56 -6.63
N GLN A 101 6.17 -15.02 -5.56
CA GLN A 101 7.54 -14.51 -5.56
C GLN A 101 8.26 -14.88 -4.26
N ARG A 102 9.55 -15.08 -4.36
CA ARG A 102 10.43 -15.29 -3.21
C ARG A 102 11.03 -13.96 -2.77
N TYR A 103 11.19 -13.80 -1.49
CA TYR A 103 11.95 -12.69 -0.93
C TYR A 103 12.66 -13.13 0.36
N SER A 104 13.64 -12.36 0.76
CA SER A 104 14.30 -12.51 2.07
C SER A 104 14.23 -11.18 2.81
N THR A 105 14.17 -11.26 4.14
CA THR A 105 14.25 -10.06 4.99
C THR A 105 15.44 -10.19 5.90
N LYS A 106 16.15 -9.09 6.08
CA LYS A 106 17.28 -9.02 7.00
C LYS A 106 17.21 -7.74 7.82
N PRO A 107 17.01 -7.82 9.13
CA PRO A 107 17.07 -6.64 9.99
C PRO A 107 18.52 -6.14 10.09
N GLY A 108 18.69 -4.84 10.16
CA GLY A 108 19.99 -4.20 10.25
C GLY A 108 19.89 -2.71 10.53
N MET A 109 21.01 -2.02 10.43
CA MET A 109 21.09 -0.58 10.60
C MET A 109 21.81 0.04 9.41
N ILE A 110 21.31 1.19 8.95
CA ILE A 110 22.07 2.10 8.10
C ILE A 110 22.80 3.07 9.03
N MET A 111 24.08 3.26 8.79
CA MET A 111 24.88 4.26 9.48
C MET A 111 25.43 5.24 8.46
N THR A 112 25.28 6.52 8.77
CA THR A 112 25.94 7.65 8.10
C THR A 112 26.90 8.30 9.11
N ASP A 113 27.68 9.27 8.68
CA ASP A 113 28.66 9.95 9.56
C ASP A 113 27.98 10.63 10.76
N ASP A 114 26.75 11.12 10.58
CA ASP A 114 26.04 11.92 11.59
C ASP A 114 24.84 11.19 12.24
N SER A 115 24.40 10.06 11.68
CA SER A 115 23.13 9.45 12.08
C SER A 115 23.09 7.93 11.83
N PHE A 116 22.19 7.27 12.54
CA PHE A 116 21.89 5.85 12.30
C PHE A 116 20.38 5.61 12.26
N GLN A 117 19.97 4.65 11.46
CA GLN A 117 18.57 4.26 11.31
C GLN A 117 18.43 2.73 11.25
N GLY A 118 17.63 2.18 12.15
CA GLY A 118 17.20 0.78 12.06
C GLY A 118 16.35 0.57 10.82
N MET A 119 16.57 -0.54 10.13
CA MET A 119 15.86 -0.90 8.91
C MET A 119 15.68 -2.40 8.78
N VAL A 120 14.78 -2.80 7.91
CA VAL A 120 14.69 -4.17 7.42
C VAL A 120 14.98 -4.15 5.92
N LEU A 121 16.05 -4.77 5.51
CA LEU A 121 16.37 -4.95 4.09
C LEU A 121 15.52 -6.08 3.52
N LYS A 122 14.81 -5.81 2.43
CA LYS A 122 14.07 -6.81 1.65
C LYS A 122 14.89 -7.17 0.41
N GLY A 123 15.43 -8.37 0.41
CA GLY A 123 16.12 -8.93 -0.75
C GLY A 123 15.13 -9.57 -1.70
N VAL A 124 15.21 -9.21 -2.97
CA VAL A 124 14.31 -9.68 -4.03
C VAL A 124 15.11 -10.17 -5.23
N SER A 125 14.50 -11.00 -6.05
CA SER A 125 15.07 -11.52 -7.28
C SER A 125 14.34 -10.99 -8.52
N HIS A 126 14.66 -11.52 -9.71
CA HIS A 126 13.99 -11.20 -10.97
C HIS A 126 12.47 -11.49 -10.95
N GLU A 127 12.02 -12.41 -10.08
CA GLU A 127 10.60 -12.80 -9.94
C GLU A 127 9.75 -11.69 -9.29
N TYR A 128 10.36 -10.66 -8.73
CA TYR A 128 9.66 -9.64 -7.97
C TYR A 128 8.76 -8.78 -8.86
N ASP A 129 7.53 -8.55 -8.42
CA ASP A 129 6.58 -7.68 -9.11
C ASP A 129 6.88 -6.20 -8.84
N TRP A 130 7.50 -5.55 -9.80
CA TRP A 130 7.93 -4.16 -9.72
C TRP A 130 6.84 -3.14 -10.03
N ARG A 131 5.64 -3.56 -10.44
CA ARG A 131 4.58 -2.63 -10.88
C ARG A 131 4.24 -1.58 -9.83
N PHE A 132 4.10 -1.99 -8.58
CA PHE A 132 3.80 -1.07 -7.50
C PHE A 132 4.94 -0.07 -7.28
N LEU A 133 6.16 -0.55 -7.12
CA LEU A 133 7.33 0.32 -6.88
C LEU A 133 7.62 1.22 -8.08
N LYS A 134 7.41 0.75 -9.30
CA LYS A 134 7.57 1.55 -10.52
C LYS A 134 6.62 2.75 -10.56
N ASN A 135 5.40 2.57 -10.10
CA ASN A 135 4.40 3.65 -10.05
C ASN A 135 4.64 4.63 -8.89
N HIS A 136 5.42 4.24 -7.88
CA HIS A 136 5.71 5.07 -6.71
C HIS A 136 7.16 5.53 -6.63
N LEU A 137 7.97 5.18 -7.61
CA LEU A 137 9.35 5.66 -7.69
C LEU A 137 9.35 7.18 -7.92
N GLN A 138 9.98 7.91 -7.01
CA GLN A 138 10.06 9.37 -7.09
C GLN A 138 11.25 9.83 -7.93
N GLU A 139 12.41 9.20 -7.69
CA GLU A 139 13.68 9.51 -8.33
C GLU A 139 14.47 8.23 -8.56
N GLY A 140 15.36 8.23 -9.55
CA GLY A 140 16.24 7.12 -9.84
C GLY A 140 15.64 6.05 -10.74
N GLU A 141 16.16 4.84 -10.64
CA GLU A 141 15.81 3.70 -11.49
C GLU A 141 15.66 2.41 -10.69
N ILE A 142 14.79 1.51 -11.16
CA ILE A 142 14.68 0.17 -10.60
C ILE A 142 15.93 -0.62 -11.01
N PRO A 143 16.65 -1.24 -10.05
CA PRO A 143 17.79 -2.08 -10.37
C PRO A 143 17.40 -3.24 -11.28
N VAL A 144 18.23 -3.50 -12.28
CA VAL A 144 18.08 -4.68 -13.14
C VAL A 144 18.74 -5.87 -12.44
N PHE A 145 17.99 -6.95 -12.32
CA PHE A 145 18.45 -8.19 -11.70
C PHE A 145 18.78 -9.21 -12.78
N SER A 146 19.89 -9.91 -12.61
CA SER A 146 20.23 -11.06 -13.44
C SER A 146 20.37 -12.30 -12.56
N ASP A 147 20.13 -13.47 -13.14
CA ASP A 147 20.22 -14.75 -12.42
C ASP A 147 21.65 -15.10 -12.00
N THR A 148 22.64 -14.47 -12.61
CA THR A 148 24.06 -14.78 -12.44
C THR A 148 24.82 -13.79 -11.56
N ALA A 149 24.28 -12.58 -11.32
CA ALA A 149 24.97 -11.55 -10.56
C ALA A 149 24.06 -10.84 -9.56
N SER A 150 24.51 -10.75 -8.31
CA SER A 150 23.86 -9.91 -7.31
C SER A 150 24.23 -8.43 -7.53
N THR A 151 23.29 -7.54 -7.32
CA THR A 151 23.54 -6.11 -7.35
C THR A 151 23.61 -5.54 -5.94
N ASN A 152 24.46 -4.53 -5.73
CA ASN A 152 24.52 -3.77 -4.50
C ASN A 152 23.62 -2.51 -4.55
N LYS A 153 22.78 -2.37 -5.57
CA LYS A 153 21.84 -1.27 -5.71
C LYS A 153 20.64 -1.49 -4.79
N VAL A 154 20.16 -0.41 -4.16
CA VAL A 154 19.03 -0.44 -3.25
C VAL A 154 18.07 0.70 -3.55
N LEU A 155 16.77 0.42 -3.37
CA LEU A 155 15.73 1.43 -3.31
C LEU A 155 15.47 1.79 -1.85
N VAL A 156 15.39 3.08 -1.55
CA VAL A 156 15.22 3.60 -0.20
C VAL A 156 13.91 4.41 -0.15
N SER A 157 13.16 4.28 0.94
CA SER A 157 11.98 5.13 1.09
C SER A 157 12.37 6.59 1.27
N ARG A 158 11.56 7.50 0.70
CA ARG A 158 11.79 8.94 0.85
C ARG A 158 11.97 9.37 2.30
N THR A 159 11.19 8.81 3.22
CA THR A 159 11.30 9.11 4.65
C THR A 159 12.68 8.78 5.21
N ILE A 160 13.28 7.67 4.80
CA ILE A 160 14.64 7.29 5.24
C ILE A 160 15.67 8.18 4.53
N ALA A 161 15.50 8.43 3.24
CA ALA A 161 16.39 9.30 2.48
C ALA A 161 16.44 10.72 3.07
N ASP A 162 15.29 11.30 3.35
CA ASP A 162 15.19 12.64 3.95
C ASP A 162 15.80 12.67 5.36
N ARG A 163 15.57 11.64 6.18
CA ARG A 163 16.09 11.55 7.56
C ARG A 163 17.61 11.40 7.62
N LEU A 164 18.18 10.66 6.67
CA LEU A 164 19.61 10.40 6.60
C LEU A 164 20.32 11.29 5.58
N HIS A 165 19.61 12.27 4.98
CA HIS A 165 20.13 13.19 3.94
C HIS A 165 20.78 12.47 2.75
N LEU A 166 20.20 11.32 2.36
CA LEU A 166 20.69 10.49 1.25
C LEU A 166 20.25 11.05 -0.10
N LYS A 167 21.14 10.95 -1.07
CA LYS A 167 20.90 11.32 -2.47
C LYS A 167 21.09 10.11 -3.38
N LEU A 168 20.58 10.20 -4.59
CA LEU A 168 20.85 9.21 -5.63
C LEU A 168 22.35 9.07 -5.87
N GLY A 169 22.84 7.82 -5.95
CA GLY A 169 24.24 7.51 -6.14
C GLY A 169 25.08 7.49 -4.86
N ASP A 170 24.49 7.84 -3.70
CA ASP A 170 25.21 7.75 -2.44
C ASP A 170 25.50 6.30 -2.06
N LYS A 171 26.63 6.13 -1.39
CA LYS A 171 27.05 4.84 -0.84
C LYS A 171 26.68 4.78 0.61
N ILE A 172 25.80 3.86 0.99
CA ILE A 172 25.40 3.62 2.35
C ILE A 172 26.03 2.37 2.92
N TYR A 173 26.40 2.42 4.20
CA TYR A 173 26.91 1.28 4.93
C TYR A 173 25.79 0.70 5.76
N THR A 174 25.52 -0.59 5.56
CA THR A 174 24.49 -1.32 6.29
C THR A 174 25.17 -2.35 7.17
N TYR A 175 24.79 -2.37 8.45
CA TYR A 175 25.34 -3.25 9.47
C TYR A 175 24.28 -4.27 9.88
N TYR A 176 24.67 -5.52 9.90
CA TYR A 176 23.83 -6.64 10.31
C TYR A 176 24.47 -7.27 11.53
N ILE A 177 23.64 -7.44 12.58
CA ILE A 177 24.07 -8.06 13.83
C ILE A 177 23.62 -9.52 13.78
N GLU A 178 24.57 -10.39 13.58
CA GLU A 178 24.48 -11.84 13.71
C GLU A 178 25.52 -12.29 14.75
N ASP A 179 26.04 -13.49 14.66
CA ASP A 179 27.16 -13.93 15.51
C ASP A 179 28.37 -13.01 15.37
N ASN A 180 28.54 -12.42 14.21
CA ASN A 180 29.53 -11.38 13.93
C ASN A 180 28.86 -10.18 13.22
N VAL A 181 29.32 -8.97 13.51
CA VAL A 181 28.85 -7.76 12.81
C VAL A 181 29.34 -7.82 11.36
N ARG A 182 28.44 -7.83 10.41
CA ARG A 182 28.73 -7.78 8.97
C ARG A 182 28.33 -6.45 8.39
N ALA A 183 29.28 -5.77 7.77
CA ALA A 183 29.01 -4.55 7.01
C ALA A 183 28.87 -4.86 5.53
N ARG A 184 27.90 -4.18 4.89
CA ARG A 184 27.72 -4.17 3.43
C ARG A 184 27.62 -2.76 2.93
N ARG A 185 28.25 -2.50 1.79
CA ARG A 185 28.14 -1.21 1.11
C ARG A 185 27.12 -1.35 -0.01
N LEU A 186 26.07 -0.53 0.06
CA LEU A 186 25.00 -0.46 -0.93
C LEU A 186 25.04 0.89 -1.63
N LEU A 187 24.49 0.95 -2.84
CA LEU A 187 24.39 2.14 -3.67
C LEU A 187 22.90 2.52 -3.79
N VAL A 188 22.56 3.74 -3.44
CA VAL A 188 21.20 4.27 -3.58
C VAL A 188 20.88 4.46 -5.07
N ALA A 189 19.92 3.69 -5.58
CA ALA A 189 19.51 3.72 -6.99
C ALA A 189 18.17 4.41 -7.20
N GLY A 190 17.38 4.59 -6.13
CA GLY A 190 16.08 5.24 -6.20
C GLY A 190 15.38 5.29 -4.84
#